data_9595063a7ddff31a1cf113f9d14fd60d
#
_entry.id   9595063a7ddff31a1cf113f9d14fd60d
#
_cell.length_a   1.000
_cell.length_b   1.000
_cell.length_c   1.000
_cell.angle_alpha   90.00
_cell.angle_beta   90.00
_cell.angle_gamma   90.00
#
_symmetry.space_group_name_H-M   'P 1'
#
loop_
_entity.id
_entity.type
_entity.pdbx_description
1 polymer ?
#
loop_
_entity_poly.entity_id
_entity_poly.type
_entity_poly.pdbx_seq_one_letter_code
_entity_poly.pdbx_strand_id
1 'polypeptide(L)'
;MKRKHLYDYVDLEGLHLKEIPDSIAMYACHGTYDIQTNKITSLKNAPSFVKGNFICDDNLLGLGTGLKYGPEEVQGTYNCSGNKLVSLDGIATLIGPRLTMDSNRLTSLKGLPASILNNNKSLSFNENRISSLEGYGFESVEFFEFFFSNNNVTLLRGGPNIVRTSYDCTSNPITSFEGGPTHVGRNFYAMGLKNLKSLKGLPSIIEGSLFISLMDMLRIFPDYTKNDRDIVMSTIRDICHVGGRIMID
;
A
#
# COMPACT_ATOMS: atom_id res chain seq x y z
N MET A 1 42.03 5.38 3.69
CA MET A 1 40.63 5.85 3.55
C MET A 1 40.22 5.69 2.10
N LYS A 2 39.37 4.70 1.78
CA LYS A 2 38.74 4.62 0.44
C LYS A 2 37.83 5.84 0.30
N ARG A 3 37.96 6.62 -0.79
CA ARG A 3 37.06 7.73 -1.09
C ARG A 3 35.64 7.13 -1.17
N LYS A 4 34.72 7.58 -0.29
CA LYS A 4 33.30 7.26 -0.40
C LYS A 4 32.82 7.92 -1.69
N HIS A 5 32.52 7.14 -2.72
CA HIS A 5 31.91 7.66 -3.94
C HIS A 5 30.47 8.07 -3.58
N LEU A 6 30.17 9.34 -3.83
CA LEU A 6 28.83 9.91 -3.78
C LEU A 6 28.34 9.93 -5.21
N TYR A 7 27.25 9.21 -5.50
CA TYR A 7 26.61 9.24 -6.81
C TYR A 7 25.30 10.03 -6.70
N ASP A 8 25.06 10.89 -7.67
CA ASP A 8 23.82 11.65 -7.77
C ASP A 8 22.67 10.79 -8.29
N TYR A 9 22.98 9.71 -9.01
CA TYR A 9 22.02 8.77 -9.57
C TYR A 9 22.70 7.45 -9.89
N VAL A 10 22.01 6.35 -9.63
CA VAL A 10 22.43 4.99 -10.00
C VAL A 10 21.29 4.31 -10.71
N ASP A 11 21.52 3.86 -11.93
CA ASP A 11 20.57 3.11 -12.75
C ASP A 11 21.19 1.78 -13.16
N LEU A 12 20.61 0.71 -12.64
CA LEU A 12 20.95 -0.68 -12.95
C LEU A 12 19.71 -1.46 -13.38
N GLU A 13 18.65 -0.77 -13.84
CA GLU A 13 17.41 -1.39 -14.28
C GLU A 13 17.66 -2.42 -15.38
N GLY A 14 17.02 -3.59 -15.25
CA GLY A 14 16.93 -4.58 -16.31
C GLY A 14 18.25 -5.26 -16.74
N LEU A 15 19.32 -5.10 -15.99
CA LEU A 15 20.65 -5.65 -16.33
C LEU A 15 20.79 -7.15 -16.01
N HIS A 16 19.71 -7.81 -15.62
CA HIS A 16 19.69 -9.24 -15.24
C HIS A 16 20.66 -9.60 -14.09
N LEU A 17 20.95 -8.65 -13.22
CA LEU A 17 21.87 -8.83 -12.09
C LEU A 17 21.27 -9.82 -11.07
N LYS A 18 22.12 -10.67 -10.50
CA LYS A 18 21.79 -11.55 -9.37
C LYS A 18 22.18 -10.94 -8.03
N GLU A 19 23.10 -9.99 -8.05
CA GLU A 19 23.63 -9.24 -6.90
C GLU A 19 24.03 -7.83 -7.30
N ILE A 20 24.10 -6.92 -6.34
CA ILE A 20 24.62 -5.58 -6.54
C ILE A 20 26.16 -5.68 -6.59
N PRO A 21 26.81 -5.23 -7.69
CA PRO A 21 28.25 -5.36 -7.84
C PRO A 21 29.05 -4.65 -6.75
N ASP A 22 30.11 -5.28 -6.23
CA ASP A 22 31.00 -4.67 -5.22
C ASP A 22 31.63 -3.35 -5.72
N SER A 23 31.82 -3.22 -7.04
CA SER A 23 32.43 -2.04 -7.68
C SER A 23 31.60 -0.76 -7.51
N ILE A 24 30.29 -0.89 -7.28
CA ILE A 24 29.38 0.24 -7.07
C ILE A 24 28.91 0.36 -5.62
N ALA A 25 29.47 -0.45 -4.71
CA ALA A 25 29.14 -0.35 -3.29
C ALA A 25 29.46 1.07 -2.77
N MET A 26 28.44 1.72 -2.18
CA MET A 26 28.54 3.09 -1.70
C MET A 26 27.87 3.23 -0.35
N TYR A 27 28.22 4.28 0.38
CA TYR A 27 27.56 4.61 1.65
C TYR A 27 26.26 5.39 1.41
N ALA A 28 26.23 6.30 0.44
CA ALA A 28 25.11 7.18 0.20
C ALA A 28 24.91 7.42 -1.30
N CYS A 29 23.63 7.49 -1.72
CA CYS A 29 23.18 7.96 -3.02
C CYS A 29 22.38 9.25 -2.82
N HIS A 30 22.77 10.34 -3.49
CA HIS A 30 22.13 11.65 -3.37
C HIS A 30 20.91 11.82 -4.28
N GLY A 31 20.74 10.96 -5.28
CA GLY A 31 19.58 10.91 -6.14
C GLY A 31 18.82 9.60 -5.98
N THR A 32 18.27 9.12 -7.08
CA THR A 32 17.57 7.83 -7.14
C THR A 32 18.58 6.70 -7.26
N TYR A 33 18.35 5.63 -6.51
CA TYR A 33 19.04 4.35 -6.62
C TYR A 33 18.06 3.32 -7.18
N ASP A 34 18.25 2.97 -8.44
CA ASP A 34 17.36 2.10 -9.21
C ASP A 34 18.03 0.78 -9.56
N ILE A 35 17.47 -0.31 -9.05
CA ILE A 35 17.88 -1.69 -9.29
C ILE A 35 16.69 -2.58 -9.69
N GLN A 36 15.60 -1.96 -10.18
CA GLN A 36 14.38 -2.69 -10.57
C GLN A 36 14.63 -3.68 -11.71
N THR A 37 13.71 -4.62 -11.86
CA THR A 37 13.65 -5.57 -13.00
C THR A 37 14.94 -6.40 -13.15
N ASN A 38 15.44 -6.93 -12.03
CA ASN A 38 16.62 -7.78 -11.98
C ASN A 38 16.31 -9.16 -11.37
N LYS A 39 17.32 -9.90 -10.96
CA LYS A 39 17.22 -11.20 -10.26
C LYS A 39 17.91 -11.14 -8.89
N ILE A 40 17.96 -9.97 -8.28
CA ILE A 40 18.67 -9.71 -7.04
C ILE A 40 17.97 -10.41 -5.89
N THR A 41 18.74 -11.16 -5.07
CA THR A 41 18.24 -11.88 -3.91
C THR A 41 18.69 -11.26 -2.59
N SER A 42 19.60 -10.26 -2.62
CA SER A 42 20.18 -9.59 -1.46
C SER A 42 20.48 -8.14 -1.76
N LEU A 43 20.19 -7.25 -0.83
CA LEU A 43 20.54 -5.83 -0.91
C LEU A 43 21.96 -5.53 -0.39
N LYS A 44 22.82 -6.57 -0.21
CA LYS A 44 24.24 -6.36 0.07
C LYS A 44 24.84 -5.41 -0.97
N ASN A 45 25.65 -4.46 -0.54
CA ASN A 45 26.24 -3.38 -1.34
C ASN A 45 25.29 -2.24 -1.74
N ALA A 46 24.01 -2.30 -1.38
CA ALA A 46 23.14 -1.13 -1.48
C ALA A 46 23.62 0.00 -0.54
N PRO A 47 23.33 1.27 -0.86
CA PRO A 47 23.67 2.38 0.02
C PRO A 47 22.87 2.33 1.32
N SER A 48 23.46 2.74 2.45
CA SER A 48 22.70 2.88 3.70
C SER A 48 21.82 4.14 3.73
N PHE A 49 22.12 5.13 2.89
CA PHE A 49 21.36 6.38 2.76
C PHE A 49 21.02 6.66 1.29
N VAL A 50 19.73 6.93 1.02
CA VAL A 50 19.23 7.35 -0.30
C VAL A 50 18.42 8.64 -0.12
N LYS A 51 18.92 9.76 -0.67
CA LYS A 51 18.22 11.04 -0.61
C LYS A 51 17.02 11.11 -1.57
N GLY A 52 17.13 10.47 -2.73
CA GLY A 52 16.05 10.33 -3.70
C GLY A 52 15.23 9.07 -3.46
N ASN A 53 14.81 8.43 -4.54
CA ASN A 53 14.03 7.20 -4.49
C ASN A 53 14.95 5.97 -4.40
N PHE A 54 14.52 4.96 -3.64
CA PHE A 54 15.05 3.62 -3.67
C PHE A 54 14.05 2.71 -4.38
N ILE A 55 14.43 2.24 -5.56
CA ILE A 55 13.57 1.47 -6.46
C ILE A 55 14.20 0.10 -6.66
N CYS A 56 13.57 -0.94 -6.08
CA CYS A 56 14.07 -2.31 -6.11
C CYS A 56 12.98 -3.31 -6.51
N ASP A 57 11.91 -2.83 -7.16
CA ASP A 57 10.81 -3.69 -7.58
C ASP A 57 11.23 -4.73 -8.64
N ASP A 58 10.37 -5.74 -8.79
CA ASP A 58 10.58 -6.85 -9.72
C ASP A 58 11.95 -7.53 -9.59
N ASN A 59 12.29 -7.91 -8.36
CA ASN A 59 13.47 -8.69 -8.01
C ASN A 59 13.09 -10.00 -7.30
N LEU A 60 14.05 -10.67 -6.69
CA LEU A 60 13.88 -11.96 -6.00
C LEU A 60 14.27 -11.89 -4.52
N LEU A 61 14.14 -10.73 -3.87
CA LEU A 61 14.59 -10.50 -2.50
C LEU A 61 13.98 -11.48 -1.50
N GLY A 62 12.72 -11.85 -1.65
CA GLY A 62 12.06 -12.82 -0.78
C GLY A 62 12.56 -14.27 -0.91
N LEU A 63 13.41 -14.57 -1.88
CA LEU A 63 14.10 -15.86 -2.03
C LEU A 63 15.49 -15.86 -1.41
N GLY A 64 15.95 -14.73 -0.90
CA GLY A 64 17.27 -14.54 -0.28
C GLY A 64 17.19 -13.89 1.09
N THR A 65 17.88 -12.76 1.27
CA THR A 65 17.97 -12.08 2.57
C THR A 65 16.83 -11.11 2.88
N GLY A 66 15.85 -10.98 1.99
CA GLY A 66 14.78 -10.01 2.11
C GLY A 66 15.30 -8.57 2.01
N LEU A 67 14.83 -7.69 2.89
CA LEU A 67 15.23 -6.29 2.94
C LEU A 67 16.50 -6.03 3.75
N LYS A 68 17.10 -7.06 4.34
CA LYS A 68 18.37 -6.93 5.08
C LYS A 68 19.46 -6.37 4.16
N TYR A 69 20.35 -5.57 4.75
CA TYR A 69 21.43 -4.87 4.06
C TYR A 69 20.98 -3.77 3.08
N GLY A 70 19.68 -3.47 3.04
CA GLY A 70 19.14 -2.33 2.31
C GLY A 70 19.40 -1.01 3.03
N PRO A 71 18.90 0.10 2.47
CA PRO A 71 19.08 1.41 3.08
C PRO A 71 18.42 1.50 4.46
N GLU A 72 19.09 2.20 5.38
CA GLU A 72 18.55 2.57 6.70
C GLU A 72 17.62 3.79 6.59
N GLU A 73 17.89 4.66 5.62
CA GLU A 73 17.14 5.89 5.35
C GLU A 73 16.91 6.09 3.85
N VAL A 74 15.65 6.36 3.47
CA VAL A 74 15.21 6.75 2.13
C VAL A 74 14.34 7.99 2.25
N GLN A 75 14.80 9.14 1.74
CA GLN A 75 14.05 10.40 1.84
C GLN A 75 12.97 10.55 0.77
N GLY A 76 13.07 9.84 -0.35
CA GLY A 76 12.07 9.77 -1.41
C GLY A 76 11.13 8.56 -1.26
N THR A 77 10.72 8.02 -2.39
CA THR A 77 9.90 6.80 -2.47
C THR A 77 10.75 5.56 -2.17
N TYR A 78 10.20 4.66 -1.34
CA TYR A 78 10.72 3.31 -1.17
C TYR A 78 9.78 2.35 -1.92
N ASN A 79 10.23 1.79 -3.04
CA ASN A 79 9.46 0.81 -3.83
C ASN A 79 10.16 -0.54 -3.87
N CYS A 80 9.52 -1.56 -3.30
CA CYS A 80 9.96 -2.96 -3.31
C CYS A 80 8.86 -3.92 -3.77
N SER A 81 8.01 -3.48 -4.70
CA SER A 81 6.95 -4.31 -5.27
C SER A 81 7.51 -5.54 -6.01
N GLY A 82 6.71 -6.58 -6.21
CA GLY A 82 7.10 -7.73 -7.05
C GLY A 82 8.27 -8.59 -6.53
N ASN A 83 8.53 -8.63 -5.22
CA ASN A 83 9.74 -9.23 -4.64
C ASN A 83 9.56 -10.56 -3.91
N LYS A 84 8.34 -11.09 -3.80
CA LYS A 84 8.02 -12.32 -3.04
C LYS A 84 8.35 -12.21 -1.54
N LEU A 85 8.44 -11.00 -0.99
CA LEU A 85 8.74 -10.74 0.42
C LEU A 85 7.65 -11.32 1.33
N VAL A 86 8.03 -11.97 2.41
CA VAL A 86 7.11 -12.53 3.42
C VAL A 86 7.07 -11.71 4.71
N SER A 87 8.03 -10.83 4.93
CA SER A 87 8.12 -9.91 6.07
C SER A 87 8.77 -8.59 5.66
N LEU A 88 8.65 -7.58 6.54
CA LEU A 88 9.30 -6.27 6.39
C LEU A 88 10.60 -6.19 7.20
N ASP A 89 11.13 -7.32 7.69
CA ASP A 89 12.36 -7.34 8.47
C ASP A 89 13.55 -6.77 7.66
N GLY A 90 14.19 -5.74 8.21
CA GLY A 90 15.30 -5.05 7.56
C GLY A 90 14.89 -3.89 6.66
N ILE A 91 13.61 -3.50 6.64
CA ILE A 91 13.17 -2.27 5.98
C ILE A 91 13.83 -1.03 6.61
N ALA A 92 13.98 0.03 5.82
CA ALA A 92 14.49 1.31 6.28
C ALA A 92 13.76 1.84 7.52
N THR A 93 14.48 2.43 8.47
CA THR A 93 13.90 3.04 9.68
C THR A 93 13.26 4.40 9.41
N LEU A 94 13.76 5.10 8.38
CA LEU A 94 13.21 6.36 7.90
C LEU A 94 12.81 6.23 6.43
N ILE A 95 11.52 6.43 6.15
CA ILE A 95 10.96 6.38 4.79
C ILE A 95 10.27 7.71 4.50
N GLY A 96 10.50 8.24 3.32
CA GLY A 96 9.95 9.49 2.82
C GLY A 96 8.44 9.44 2.56
N PRO A 97 7.92 10.19 1.58
CA PRO A 97 6.48 10.38 1.42
C PRO A 97 5.74 9.12 0.96
N ARG A 98 6.41 8.14 0.34
CA ARG A 98 5.75 6.98 -0.25
C ARG A 98 6.47 5.68 0.06
N LEU A 99 5.69 4.67 0.47
CA LEU A 99 6.10 3.27 0.59
C LEU A 99 5.19 2.41 -0.30
N THR A 100 5.79 1.62 -1.21
CA THR A 100 5.09 0.69 -2.09
C THR A 100 5.67 -0.70 -1.95
N MET A 101 4.83 -1.67 -1.55
CA MET A 101 5.17 -3.07 -1.30
C MET A 101 4.20 -4.02 -2.01
N ASP A 102 3.67 -3.60 -3.14
CA ASP A 102 2.66 -4.35 -3.90
C ASP A 102 3.21 -5.69 -4.41
N SER A 103 2.32 -6.63 -4.72
CA SER A 103 2.67 -7.91 -5.35
C SER A 103 3.77 -8.68 -4.60
N ASN A 104 3.63 -8.77 -3.28
CA ASN A 104 4.50 -9.54 -2.40
C ASN A 104 3.73 -10.70 -1.74
N ARG A 105 4.25 -11.27 -0.66
CA ARG A 105 3.64 -12.36 0.11
C ARG A 105 3.51 -12.00 1.58
N LEU A 106 3.41 -10.69 1.90
CA LEU A 106 3.31 -10.20 3.26
C LEU A 106 2.03 -10.70 3.93
N THR A 107 2.13 -11.29 5.09
CA THR A 107 0.98 -11.74 5.89
C THR A 107 0.59 -10.75 6.97
N SER A 108 1.49 -9.82 7.29
CA SER A 108 1.31 -8.75 8.27
C SER A 108 2.19 -7.56 7.92
N LEU A 109 1.93 -6.42 8.56
CA LEU A 109 2.73 -5.19 8.43
C LEU A 109 3.72 -5.03 9.60
N LYS A 110 3.96 -6.11 10.38
CA LYS A 110 4.97 -6.11 11.43
C LYS A 110 6.34 -5.76 10.86
N GLY A 111 7.02 -4.82 11.51
CA GLY A 111 8.32 -4.31 11.04
C GLY A 111 8.22 -2.96 10.35
N LEU A 112 7.01 -2.43 10.10
CA LEU A 112 6.88 -1.05 9.62
C LEU A 112 7.56 -0.08 10.58
N PRO A 113 8.38 0.86 10.08
CA PRO A 113 9.05 1.83 10.94
C PRO A 113 8.09 2.91 11.43
N ALA A 114 8.36 3.47 12.61
CA ALA A 114 7.55 4.55 13.19
C ALA A 114 7.45 5.80 12.28
N SER A 115 8.42 5.99 11.37
CA SER A 115 8.39 7.09 10.38
C SER A 115 7.18 7.03 9.44
N ILE A 116 6.53 5.87 9.31
CA ILE A 116 5.28 5.71 8.54
C ILE A 116 4.11 6.46 9.19
N LEU A 117 4.14 6.65 10.50
CA LEU A 117 3.09 7.36 11.24
C LEU A 117 3.21 8.89 11.17
N ASN A 118 4.10 9.42 10.35
CA ASN A 118 4.09 10.83 10.01
C ASN A 118 2.96 11.11 9.01
N ASN A 119 2.24 12.21 9.21
CA ASN A 119 1.11 12.60 8.36
C ASN A 119 1.48 12.71 6.86
N ASN A 120 0.46 12.54 6.00
CA ASN A 120 0.54 12.72 4.55
C ASN A 120 1.41 11.72 3.79
N LYS A 121 1.59 10.52 4.28
CA LYS A 121 2.25 9.47 3.51
C LYS A 121 1.29 8.72 2.60
N SER A 122 1.80 8.23 1.48
CA SER A 122 1.12 7.27 0.60
C SER A 122 1.63 5.88 0.90
N LEU A 123 0.72 4.96 1.23
CA LEU A 123 1.04 3.55 1.47
C LEU A 123 0.33 2.67 0.47
N SER A 124 1.06 1.73 -0.12
CA SER A 124 0.49 0.71 -1.00
C SER A 124 1.03 -0.67 -0.65
N PHE A 125 0.10 -1.59 -0.39
CA PHE A 125 0.34 -3.00 -0.04
C PHE A 125 -0.58 -3.93 -0.86
N ASN A 126 -0.97 -3.54 -2.07
CA ASN A 126 -1.84 -4.35 -2.92
C ASN A 126 -1.24 -5.72 -3.22
N GLU A 127 -2.11 -6.70 -3.51
CA GLU A 127 -1.67 -8.04 -3.93
C GLU A 127 -0.69 -8.71 -2.93
N ASN A 128 -1.11 -8.74 -1.67
CA ASN A 128 -0.39 -9.41 -0.59
C ASN A 128 -1.31 -10.45 0.10
N ARG A 129 -0.98 -10.86 1.31
CA ARG A 129 -1.73 -11.82 2.13
C ARG A 129 -2.02 -11.25 3.53
N ILE A 130 -2.05 -9.92 3.66
CA ILE A 130 -2.26 -9.22 4.92
C ILE A 130 -3.67 -9.54 5.42
N SER A 131 -3.79 -9.91 6.68
CA SER A 131 -5.06 -10.33 7.28
C SER A 131 -5.63 -9.33 8.29
N SER A 132 -4.81 -8.36 8.76
CA SER A 132 -5.22 -7.36 9.75
C SER A 132 -4.46 -6.05 9.55
N LEU A 133 -5.13 -4.93 9.87
CA LEU A 133 -4.55 -3.59 9.96
C LEU A 133 -4.35 -3.15 11.41
N GLU A 134 -4.69 -4.00 12.40
CA GLU A 134 -4.63 -3.66 13.82
C GLU A 134 -3.20 -3.63 14.36
N GLY A 135 -2.94 -2.71 15.30
CA GLY A 135 -1.70 -2.66 16.06
C GLY A 135 -0.56 -1.87 15.39
N TYR A 136 -0.85 -1.17 14.27
CA TYR A 136 0.15 -0.36 13.57
C TYR A 136 0.01 1.15 13.82
N GLY A 137 -1.06 1.59 14.50
CA GLY A 137 -1.28 2.99 14.87
C GLY A 137 -1.81 3.88 13.74
N PHE A 138 -2.29 3.29 12.65
CA PHE A 138 -2.79 4.05 11.49
C PHE A 138 -4.00 4.91 11.81
N GLU A 139 -4.81 4.50 12.79
CA GLU A 139 -6.01 5.21 13.24
C GLU A 139 -5.72 6.60 13.82
N SER A 140 -4.48 6.87 14.21
CA SER A 140 -4.04 8.14 14.78
C SER A 140 -3.42 9.11 13.76
N VAL A 141 -3.35 8.71 12.48
CA VAL A 141 -2.60 9.42 11.42
C VAL A 141 -3.48 9.63 10.20
N GLU A 142 -3.30 10.78 9.54
CA GLU A 142 -3.89 11.04 8.22
C GLU A 142 -2.91 10.59 7.13
N PHE A 143 -3.41 9.78 6.21
CA PHE A 143 -2.64 9.36 5.04
C PHE A 143 -3.04 10.13 3.78
N PHE A 144 -2.11 10.31 2.86
CA PHE A 144 -2.41 10.85 1.53
C PHE A 144 -3.16 9.81 0.69
N GLU A 145 -2.61 8.58 0.63
CA GLU A 145 -3.23 7.41 -0.01
C GLU A 145 -3.05 6.18 0.89
N PHE A 146 -4.03 5.26 0.86
CA PHE A 146 -3.94 4.00 1.59
C PHE A 146 -4.55 2.88 0.76
N PHE A 147 -3.71 2.02 0.18
CA PHE A 147 -4.10 0.97 -0.73
C PHE A 147 -3.67 -0.40 -0.23
N PHE A 148 -4.62 -1.34 -0.18
CA PHE A 148 -4.37 -2.74 0.21
C PHE A 148 -5.34 -3.69 -0.49
N SER A 149 -5.67 -3.41 -1.77
CA SER A 149 -6.50 -4.29 -2.57
C SER A 149 -5.89 -5.69 -2.72
N ASN A 150 -6.73 -6.71 -2.99
CA ASN A 150 -6.28 -8.09 -3.15
C ASN A 150 -5.45 -8.60 -1.96
N ASN A 151 -6.02 -8.53 -0.76
CA ASN A 151 -5.47 -9.05 0.48
C ASN A 151 -6.46 -9.96 1.21
N ASN A 152 -6.19 -10.33 2.45
CA ASN A 152 -7.02 -11.20 3.28
C ASN A 152 -7.63 -10.45 4.48
N VAL A 153 -7.78 -9.12 4.40
CA VAL A 153 -8.32 -8.29 5.48
C VAL A 153 -9.82 -8.56 5.63
N THR A 154 -10.25 -8.90 6.84
CA THR A 154 -11.66 -9.19 7.15
C THR A 154 -12.36 -8.05 7.86
N LEU A 155 -11.62 -7.20 8.56
CA LEU A 155 -12.08 -6.03 9.32
C LEU A 155 -11.19 -4.83 9.01
N LEU A 156 -11.77 -3.64 8.86
CA LEU A 156 -11.00 -2.41 8.61
C LEU A 156 -10.43 -1.78 9.88
N ARG A 157 -10.72 -2.36 11.05
CA ARG A 157 -10.23 -1.89 12.35
C ARG A 157 -8.71 -1.79 12.35
N GLY A 158 -8.19 -0.70 12.92
CA GLY A 158 -6.77 -0.39 12.92
C GLY A 158 -6.29 0.34 11.66
N GLY A 159 -7.15 0.49 10.65
CA GLY A 159 -6.88 1.32 9.48
C GLY A 159 -7.01 2.83 9.78
N PRO A 160 -6.63 3.70 8.83
CA PRO A 160 -6.70 5.15 9.02
C PRO A 160 -8.13 5.68 9.10
N ASN A 161 -8.35 6.68 9.97
CA ASN A 161 -9.64 7.38 10.09
C ASN A 161 -9.86 8.39 8.96
N ILE A 162 -8.77 8.99 8.43
CA ILE A 162 -8.82 10.02 7.39
C ILE A 162 -7.81 9.67 6.30
N VAL A 163 -8.26 9.68 5.04
CA VAL A 163 -7.40 9.55 3.85
C VAL A 163 -7.68 10.73 2.93
N ARG A 164 -6.65 11.55 2.68
CA ARG A 164 -6.78 12.83 1.96
C ARG A 164 -7.09 12.71 0.49
N THR A 165 -6.72 11.58 -0.12
CA THR A 165 -7.07 11.31 -1.52
C THR A 165 -7.83 9.99 -1.61
N SER A 166 -7.20 8.89 -1.98
CA SER A 166 -7.91 7.66 -2.31
C SER A 166 -7.60 6.52 -1.34
N TYR A 167 -8.63 5.76 -1.04
CA TYR A 167 -8.57 4.55 -0.23
C TYR A 167 -9.02 3.36 -1.07
N ASP A 168 -8.27 2.26 -1.05
CA ASP A 168 -8.62 1.06 -1.81
C ASP A 168 -8.56 -0.19 -0.93
N CYS A 169 -9.75 -0.77 -0.69
CA CYS A 169 -9.93 -2.04 0.00
C CYS A 169 -10.51 -3.14 -0.91
N THR A 170 -10.49 -2.93 -2.22
CA THR A 170 -11.00 -3.85 -3.24
C THR A 170 -10.50 -5.28 -3.04
N SER A 171 -11.33 -6.27 -3.35
CA SER A 171 -10.98 -7.71 -3.34
C SER A 171 -10.40 -8.20 -2.01
N ASN A 172 -10.97 -7.72 -0.89
CA ASN A 172 -10.72 -8.25 0.45
C ASN A 172 -11.95 -9.00 0.98
N PRO A 173 -11.82 -9.98 1.86
CA PRO A 173 -12.95 -10.70 2.47
C PRO A 173 -13.62 -9.92 3.60
N ILE A 174 -13.74 -8.58 3.49
CA ILE A 174 -14.38 -7.72 4.49
C ILE A 174 -15.86 -8.02 4.62
N THR A 175 -16.36 -7.94 5.84
CA THR A 175 -17.77 -8.22 6.15
C THR A 175 -18.61 -6.97 6.39
N SER A 176 -17.98 -5.85 6.73
CA SER A 176 -18.55 -4.50 6.88
C SER A 176 -17.44 -3.47 6.76
N PHE A 177 -17.78 -2.17 6.68
CA PHE A 177 -16.79 -1.08 6.67
C PHE A 177 -16.45 -0.55 8.07
N GLU A 178 -16.91 -1.24 9.14
CA GLU A 178 -16.62 -0.82 10.52
C GLU A 178 -15.12 -0.77 10.80
N GLY A 179 -14.69 0.34 11.41
CA GLY A 179 -13.27 0.60 11.71
C GLY A 179 -12.46 1.10 10.52
N GLY A 180 -13.10 1.33 9.37
CA GLY A 180 -12.50 2.00 8.22
C GLY A 180 -12.53 3.54 8.33
N PRO A 181 -12.11 4.24 7.28
CA PRO A 181 -12.05 5.69 7.29
C PRO A 181 -13.45 6.32 7.41
N THR A 182 -13.52 7.42 8.16
CA THR A 182 -14.73 8.26 8.25
C THR A 182 -14.78 9.30 7.14
N HIS A 183 -13.60 9.67 6.60
CA HIS A 183 -13.45 10.67 5.55
C HIS A 183 -12.43 10.23 4.50
N VAL A 184 -12.81 10.31 3.23
CA VAL A 184 -11.96 10.06 2.06
C VAL A 184 -12.06 11.24 1.11
N GLY A 185 -10.96 11.96 0.90
CA GLY A 185 -10.93 13.23 0.17
C GLY A 185 -11.03 13.10 -1.35
N ARG A 186 -11.01 11.87 -1.90
CA ARG A 186 -11.21 11.61 -3.32
C ARG A 186 -12.02 10.33 -3.55
N ASN A 187 -11.39 9.23 -3.90
CA ASN A 187 -12.09 8.03 -4.31
C ASN A 187 -12.00 6.92 -3.25
N PHE A 188 -13.13 6.26 -3.02
CA PHE A 188 -13.20 5.06 -2.21
C PHE A 188 -13.49 3.86 -3.10
N TYR A 189 -12.52 2.93 -3.18
CA TYR A 189 -12.62 1.71 -3.97
C TYR A 189 -12.92 0.53 -3.06
N ALA A 190 -14.07 -0.12 -3.30
CA ALA A 190 -14.64 -1.20 -2.49
C ALA A 190 -15.30 -2.26 -3.36
N MET A 191 -14.64 -2.67 -4.44
CA MET A 191 -15.17 -3.64 -5.40
C MET A 191 -14.78 -5.07 -5.01
N GLY A 192 -15.60 -6.06 -5.41
CA GLY A 192 -15.29 -7.47 -5.24
C GLY A 192 -15.19 -7.93 -3.78
N LEU A 193 -15.98 -7.35 -2.89
CA LEU A 193 -16.04 -7.67 -1.46
C LEU A 193 -16.99 -8.84 -1.21
N LYS A 194 -16.59 -10.03 -1.64
CA LYS A 194 -17.45 -11.23 -1.68
C LYS A 194 -18.09 -11.63 -0.35
N ASN A 195 -17.58 -11.16 0.78
CA ASN A 195 -18.09 -11.47 2.12
C ASN A 195 -18.88 -10.30 2.75
N LEU A 196 -19.06 -9.19 2.03
CA LEU A 196 -19.74 -8.00 2.54
C LEU A 196 -21.19 -8.32 2.90
N LYS A 197 -21.58 -8.02 4.14
CA LYS A 197 -22.90 -8.28 4.71
C LYS A 197 -23.64 -7.01 5.13
N SER A 198 -22.92 -5.89 5.21
CA SER A 198 -23.45 -4.63 5.70
C SER A 198 -22.65 -3.45 5.20
N LEU A 199 -23.31 -2.31 4.95
CA LEU A 199 -22.68 -1.01 4.68
C LEU A 199 -22.26 -0.27 5.96
N LYS A 200 -22.45 -0.87 7.14
CA LYS A 200 -22.10 -0.25 8.41
C LYS A 200 -20.62 0.14 8.41
N GLY A 201 -20.32 1.39 8.78
CA GLY A 201 -18.97 1.95 8.78
C GLY A 201 -18.49 2.46 7.42
N LEU A 202 -19.36 2.52 6.39
CA LEU A 202 -19.06 3.26 5.17
C LEU A 202 -18.67 4.69 5.55
N PRO A 203 -17.66 5.32 4.92
CA PRO A 203 -17.26 6.69 5.24
C PRO A 203 -18.45 7.65 5.26
N SER A 204 -18.52 8.53 6.24
CA SER A 204 -19.57 9.57 6.27
C SER A 204 -19.40 10.57 5.13
N ILE A 205 -18.15 10.76 4.66
CA ILE A 205 -17.80 11.68 3.56
C ILE A 205 -16.83 11.00 2.59
N ILE A 206 -17.19 11.00 1.31
CA ILE A 206 -16.33 10.69 0.18
C ILE A 206 -16.45 11.89 -0.77
N GLU A 207 -15.42 12.74 -0.85
CA GLU A 207 -15.47 13.97 -1.68
C GLU A 207 -15.48 13.66 -3.17
N GLY A 208 -14.83 12.58 -3.60
CA GLY A 208 -14.86 12.07 -4.96
C GLY A 208 -15.91 10.97 -5.17
N SER A 209 -15.52 9.90 -5.82
CA SER A 209 -16.44 8.82 -6.23
C SER A 209 -16.31 7.58 -5.35
N LEU A 210 -17.45 6.90 -5.13
CA LEU A 210 -17.50 5.56 -4.55
C LEU A 210 -17.57 4.53 -5.68
N PHE A 211 -16.71 3.53 -5.62
CA PHE A 211 -16.69 2.37 -6.52
C PHE A 211 -17.06 1.13 -5.71
N ILE A 212 -18.20 0.50 -6.02
CA ILE A 212 -18.69 -0.68 -5.31
C ILE A 212 -19.35 -1.64 -6.30
N SER A 213 -19.27 -2.95 -6.06
CA SER A 213 -19.85 -3.95 -6.96
C SER A 213 -21.34 -4.10 -6.74
N LEU A 214 -22.10 -4.14 -7.83
CA LEU A 214 -23.54 -4.46 -7.79
C LEU A 214 -23.78 -5.82 -7.15
N MET A 215 -22.95 -6.82 -7.45
CA MET A 215 -23.08 -8.16 -6.88
C MET A 215 -22.87 -8.18 -5.36
N ASP A 216 -22.03 -7.29 -4.84
CA ASP A 216 -21.84 -7.14 -3.40
C ASP A 216 -23.09 -6.47 -2.77
N MET A 217 -23.66 -5.49 -3.46
CA MET A 217 -24.89 -4.81 -3.00
C MET A 217 -26.11 -5.74 -2.99
N LEU A 218 -26.29 -6.57 -4.01
CA LEU A 218 -27.40 -7.52 -4.05
C LEU A 218 -27.32 -8.61 -2.95
N ARG A 219 -26.14 -8.87 -2.40
CA ARG A 219 -26.00 -9.73 -1.20
C ARG A 219 -26.48 -9.05 0.08
N ILE A 220 -26.27 -7.74 0.20
CA ILE A 220 -26.75 -6.96 1.36
C ILE A 220 -28.25 -6.71 1.28
N PHE A 221 -28.76 -6.54 0.07
CA PHE A 221 -30.16 -6.25 -0.22
C PHE A 221 -30.76 -7.36 -1.10
N PRO A 222 -31.07 -8.53 -0.52
CA PRO A 222 -31.49 -9.72 -1.29
C PRO A 222 -32.80 -9.54 -2.02
N ASP A 223 -33.66 -8.60 -1.57
CA ASP A 223 -34.95 -8.28 -2.19
C ASP A 223 -34.80 -7.38 -3.42
N TYR A 224 -33.59 -6.83 -3.67
CA TYR A 224 -33.34 -5.97 -4.81
C TYR A 224 -32.81 -6.77 -6.00
N THR A 225 -33.08 -6.23 -7.18
CA THR A 225 -32.66 -6.77 -8.47
C THR A 225 -31.67 -5.83 -9.14
N LYS A 226 -31.12 -6.24 -10.27
CA LYS A 226 -30.26 -5.36 -11.09
C LYS A 226 -30.97 -4.08 -11.57
N ASN A 227 -32.31 -4.06 -11.56
CA ASN A 227 -33.09 -2.91 -11.95
C ASN A 227 -33.26 -1.89 -10.81
N ASP A 228 -32.96 -2.26 -9.56
CA ASP A 228 -33.12 -1.42 -8.37
C ASP A 228 -31.87 -0.59 -8.07
N ARG A 229 -30.98 -0.40 -9.06
CA ARG A 229 -29.71 0.32 -8.95
C ARG A 229 -29.89 1.73 -8.35
N ASP A 230 -30.92 2.46 -8.76
CA ASP A 230 -31.21 3.81 -8.25
C ASP A 230 -31.62 3.78 -6.77
N ILE A 231 -32.33 2.76 -6.33
CA ILE A 231 -32.71 2.57 -4.93
C ILE A 231 -31.46 2.28 -4.09
N VAL A 232 -30.57 1.41 -4.56
CA VAL A 232 -29.28 1.14 -3.91
C VAL A 232 -28.44 2.41 -3.80
N MET A 233 -28.35 3.22 -4.86
CA MET A 233 -27.64 4.49 -4.82
C MET A 233 -28.26 5.49 -3.84
N SER A 234 -29.59 5.58 -3.77
CA SER A 234 -30.29 6.40 -2.77
C SER A 234 -29.95 5.95 -1.34
N THR A 235 -30.05 4.64 -1.08
CA THR A 235 -29.70 4.06 0.23
C THR A 235 -28.25 4.38 0.64
N ILE A 236 -27.31 4.36 -0.30
CA ILE A 236 -25.93 4.75 -0.02
C ILE A 236 -25.84 6.25 0.33
N ARG A 237 -26.55 7.11 -0.40
CA ARG A 237 -26.54 8.56 -0.15
C ARG A 237 -27.18 8.95 1.19
N ASP A 238 -28.09 8.14 1.71
CA ASP A 238 -28.71 8.36 3.02
C ASP A 238 -27.70 8.18 4.19
N ILE A 239 -26.64 7.41 3.97
CA ILE A 239 -25.65 7.07 5.00
C ILE A 239 -24.25 7.67 4.74
N CYS A 240 -23.98 8.10 3.49
CA CYS A 240 -22.68 8.59 3.05
C CYS A 240 -22.82 9.78 2.10
N HIS A 241 -22.21 10.89 2.41
CA HIS A 241 -22.08 12.00 1.46
C HIS A 241 -21.07 11.63 0.39
N VAL A 242 -21.50 11.44 -0.86
CA VAL A 242 -20.64 11.19 -2.01
C VAL A 242 -20.67 12.41 -2.93
N GLY A 243 -19.58 13.18 -2.98
CA GLY A 243 -19.49 14.41 -3.78
C GLY A 243 -19.42 14.16 -5.29
N GLY A 244 -18.86 13.03 -5.70
CA GLY A 244 -18.79 12.58 -7.09
C GLY A 244 -19.86 11.57 -7.46
N ARG A 245 -19.46 10.51 -8.16
CA ARG A 245 -20.36 9.46 -8.64
C ARG A 245 -20.32 8.23 -7.73
N ILE A 246 -21.48 7.57 -7.60
CA ILE A 246 -21.55 6.20 -7.09
C ILE A 246 -21.49 5.30 -8.33
N MET A 247 -20.38 4.60 -8.50
CA MET A 247 -20.12 3.66 -9.60
C MET A 247 -20.44 2.26 -9.09
N ILE A 248 -21.48 1.66 -9.62
CA ILE A 248 -21.93 0.30 -9.27
C ILE A 248 -21.77 -0.54 -10.54
N ASP A 249 -20.80 -1.45 -10.57
CA ASP A 249 -20.54 -2.35 -11.70
C ASP A 249 -21.06 -3.76 -11.46
#